data_73b95ee60ce1b9517d94f45be99fc92a
#
_entry.id   73b95ee60ce1b9517d94f45be99fc92a
#
_cell.length_a   1.000
_cell.length_b   1.000
_cell.length_c   1.000
_cell.angle_alpha   90.00
_cell.angle_beta   90.00
_cell.angle_gamma   90.00
#
_symmetry.space_group_name_H-M   'P 1'
#
loop_
_entity.id
_entity.type
_entity.pdbx_description
1 polymer ?
#
loop_
_entity_poly.entity_id
_entity_poly.type
_entity_poly.pdbx_seq_one_letter_code
_entity_poly.pdbx_strand_id
1 'polypeptide(L)'
;MNQRRWSVVAAVLVGVVFVSFAASQEMPGSKAHESELGMFNVYPPSEVKWKKGPESLPPGAEIAVLEGDPSKPGPFVFRVKAPDGFTIPPHTHPKAERITVIAGTFHIAMGEKIDKASGNAMPTGSFGYWPAEMKHFAWVTGETIVQFHGEGPWQINYLNPADDPRNAKKP
;
A
#
# COMPACT_ATOMS: atom_id res chain seq x y z
N MET A 1 62.17 58.72 58.18
CA MET A 1 60.82 58.92 57.62
C MET A 1 60.93 58.67 56.12
N ASN A 2 60.49 57.46 55.69
CA ASN A 2 60.65 56.90 54.31
C ASN A 2 59.45 57.23 53.47
N GLN A 3 59.64 57.96 52.41
CA GLN A 3 58.60 58.13 51.37
C GLN A 3 58.86 57.11 50.28
N ARG A 4 57.90 56.19 50.13
CA ARG A 4 57.87 55.26 49.02
C ARG A 4 57.20 55.84 47.78
N ARG A 5 57.93 56.01 46.72
CA ARG A 5 57.44 56.41 45.40
C ARG A 5 56.74 55.21 44.72
N TRP A 6 55.51 55.36 44.33
CA TRP A 6 54.79 54.41 43.52
C TRP A 6 54.92 54.80 42.05
N SER A 7 55.53 53.92 41.29
CA SER A 7 55.61 54.10 39.85
C SER A 7 54.34 53.46 39.25
N VAL A 8 53.58 54.23 38.53
CA VAL A 8 52.42 53.75 37.78
C VAL A 8 52.92 53.30 36.42
N VAL A 9 52.84 51.99 36.15
CA VAL A 9 53.07 51.41 34.84
C VAL A 9 51.73 51.33 34.11
N ALA A 10 51.61 52.18 33.08
CA ALA A 10 50.43 52.09 32.18
C ALA A 10 50.60 50.95 31.20
N ALA A 11 49.81 49.93 31.34
CA ALA A 11 49.71 48.85 30.36
C ALA A 11 48.77 49.24 29.22
N VAL A 12 49.31 49.35 28.02
CA VAL A 12 48.51 49.55 26.80
C VAL A 12 48.02 48.15 26.35
N LEU A 13 46.74 47.93 26.49
CA LEU A 13 46.05 46.74 25.95
C LEU A 13 45.74 46.97 24.46
N VAL A 14 46.49 46.37 23.58
CA VAL A 14 46.16 46.26 22.16
C VAL A 14 45.09 45.16 22.01
N GLY A 15 43.85 45.57 21.82
CA GLY A 15 42.77 44.67 21.53
C GLY A 15 42.86 44.15 20.09
N VAL A 16 43.22 42.89 19.91
CA VAL A 16 43.12 42.21 18.63
C VAL A 16 41.68 41.75 18.47
N VAL A 17 40.94 42.42 17.59
CA VAL A 17 39.56 41.98 17.20
C VAL A 17 39.73 40.81 16.22
N PHE A 18 39.48 39.57 16.68
CA PHE A 18 39.28 38.45 15.81
C PHE A 18 37.86 38.54 15.21
N VAL A 19 37.80 38.92 13.94
CA VAL A 19 36.58 38.75 13.15
C VAL A 19 36.55 37.28 12.70
N SER A 20 35.84 36.46 13.43
CA SER A 20 35.54 35.07 13.00
C SER A 20 34.56 35.11 11.84
N PHE A 21 35.05 34.95 10.62
CA PHE A 21 34.23 34.57 9.48
C PHE A 21 33.76 33.13 9.70
N ALA A 22 32.54 32.96 10.20
CA ALA A 22 31.85 31.67 10.12
C ALA A 22 31.46 31.45 8.66
N ALA A 23 32.31 30.77 7.91
CA ALA A 23 31.93 30.21 6.64
C ALA A 23 30.90 29.10 6.95
N SER A 24 29.63 29.36 6.64
CA SER A 24 28.59 28.34 6.62
C SER A 24 28.98 27.34 5.55
N GLN A 25 29.60 26.23 5.96
CA GLN A 25 29.76 25.07 5.09
C GLN A 25 28.35 24.50 4.87
N GLU A 26 27.77 24.80 3.71
CA GLU A 26 26.62 24.05 3.22
C GLU A 26 27.04 22.59 3.10
N MET A 27 26.48 21.77 3.96
CA MET A 27 26.64 20.31 3.90
C MET A 27 26.10 19.82 2.57
N PRO A 28 26.88 19.19 1.69
CA PRO A 28 26.40 18.64 0.42
C PRO A 28 25.67 17.33 0.69
N GLY A 29 24.49 17.37 1.24
CA GLY A 29 23.71 16.18 1.59
C GLY A 29 22.22 16.42 1.73
N SER A 30 21.80 17.68 1.86
CA SER A 30 20.39 18.01 2.13
C SER A 30 19.49 17.89 0.92
N LYS A 31 19.98 18.07 -0.31
CA LYS A 31 19.16 18.01 -1.53
C LYS A 31 18.94 16.60 -2.11
N ALA A 32 19.79 15.63 -1.75
CA ALA A 32 19.61 14.25 -2.21
C ALA A 32 18.62 13.46 -1.35
N HIS A 33 18.34 13.89 -0.11
CA HIS A 33 17.43 13.17 0.78
C HIS A 33 15.96 13.54 0.59
N GLU A 34 15.66 14.71 0.03
CA GLU A 34 14.28 15.11 -0.29
C GLU A 34 13.70 14.41 -1.52
N SER A 35 14.53 13.86 -2.41
CA SER A 35 14.07 13.12 -3.59
C SER A 35 13.80 11.63 -3.34
N GLU A 36 14.22 11.08 -2.20
CA GLU A 36 13.97 9.67 -1.79
C GLU A 36 12.78 9.50 -0.85
N LEU A 37 12.26 10.55 -0.25
CA LEU A 37 10.97 10.50 0.45
C LEU A 37 9.88 10.49 -0.62
N GLY A 38 9.39 9.31 -0.97
CA GLY A 38 8.27 9.11 -1.87
C GLY A 38 7.11 10.06 -1.51
N MET A 39 6.36 10.50 -2.51
CA MET A 39 5.22 11.40 -2.28
C MET A 39 4.30 10.79 -1.24
N PHE A 40 4.00 11.53 -0.18
CA PHE A 40 3.01 11.18 0.81
C PHE A 40 1.63 11.18 0.15
N ASN A 41 0.98 10.00 0.09
CA ASN A 41 -0.33 9.85 -0.50
C ASN A 41 -1.35 9.44 0.56
N VAL A 42 -2.49 10.11 0.56
CA VAL A 42 -3.65 9.76 1.40
C VAL A 42 -4.84 9.55 0.48
N TYR A 43 -5.61 8.51 0.74
CA TYR A 43 -6.81 8.15 -0.03
C TYR A 43 -8.04 8.13 0.89
N PRO A 44 -8.66 9.29 1.19
CA PRO A 44 -9.95 9.32 1.85
C PRO A 44 -10.98 8.53 1.03
N PRO A 45 -11.97 7.89 1.63
CA PRO A 45 -12.94 7.06 0.91
C PRO A 45 -13.61 7.77 -0.28
N SER A 46 -13.87 9.07 -0.15
CA SER A 46 -14.47 9.91 -1.20
C SER A 46 -13.55 10.20 -2.38
N GLU A 47 -12.25 10.02 -2.22
CA GLU A 47 -11.23 10.32 -3.25
C GLU A 47 -10.73 9.09 -3.98
N VAL A 48 -11.15 7.90 -3.56
CA VAL A 48 -10.81 6.64 -4.22
C VAL A 48 -11.37 6.64 -5.64
N LYS A 49 -10.49 6.45 -6.63
CA LYS A 49 -10.85 6.46 -8.06
C LYS A 49 -11.14 5.06 -8.54
N TRP A 50 -12.41 4.73 -8.63
CA TRP A 50 -12.89 3.44 -9.11
C TRP A 50 -12.86 3.37 -10.63
N LYS A 51 -12.48 2.21 -11.15
CA LYS A 51 -12.47 1.85 -12.59
C LYS A 51 -13.12 0.49 -12.73
N LYS A 52 -13.59 0.16 -13.93
CA LYS A 52 -14.03 -1.21 -14.27
C LYS A 52 -12.94 -2.21 -13.88
N GLY A 53 -13.34 -3.30 -13.26
CA GLY A 53 -12.44 -4.40 -12.90
C GLY A 53 -11.73 -5.00 -14.14
N PRO A 54 -10.56 -5.65 -13.93
CA PRO A 54 -9.85 -6.32 -15.01
C PRO A 54 -10.69 -7.47 -15.60
N GLU A 55 -10.40 -7.85 -16.84
CA GLU A 55 -11.10 -8.95 -17.53
C GLU A 55 -10.97 -10.31 -16.82
N SER A 56 -10.01 -10.44 -15.92
CA SER A 56 -9.83 -11.63 -15.07
C SER A 56 -10.83 -11.74 -13.92
N LEU A 57 -11.55 -10.67 -13.57
CA LEU A 57 -12.64 -10.71 -12.61
C LEU A 57 -13.98 -10.88 -13.33
N PRO A 58 -14.94 -11.58 -12.73
CA PRO A 58 -16.30 -11.60 -13.23
C PRO A 58 -16.85 -10.18 -13.43
N PRO A 59 -17.78 -9.95 -14.37
CA PRO A 59 -18.31 -8.63 -14.64
C PRO A 59 -19.08 -8.08 -13.43
N GLY A 60 -19.01 -6.74 -13.28
CA GLY A 60 -19.70 -6.02 -12.21
C GLY A 60 -18.76 -5.49 -11.12
N ALA A 61 -17.56 -6.01 -10.98
CA ALA A 61 -16.59 -5.47 -10.05
C ALA A 61 -15.93 -4.18 -10.56
N GLU A 62 -15.60 -3.29 -9.62
CA GLU A 62 -14.76 -2.13 -9.85
C GLU A 62 -13.44 -2.27 -9.06
N ILE A 63 -12.36 -1.71 -9.59
CA ILE A 63 -11.05 -1.72 -8.94
C ILE A 63 -10.51 -0.30 -8.74
N ALA A 64 -9.78 -0.10 -7.65
CA ALA A 64 -9.01 1.11 -7.41
C ALA A 64 -7.59 0.73 -6.93
N VAL A 65 -6.58 1.02 -7.73
CA VAL A 65 -5.17 0.84 -7.34
C VAL A 65 -4.77 2.02 -6.46
N LEU A 66 -4.26 1.72 -5.26
CA LEU A 66 -3.81 2.70 -4.28
C LEU A 66 -2.28 2.81 -4.26
N GLU A 67 -1.59 1.70 -4.51
CA GLU A 67 -0.13 1.64 -4.50
C GLU A 67 0.36 0.59 -5.50
N GLY A 68 1.50 0.89 -6.15
CA GLY A 68 2.17 -0.03 -7.06
C GLY A 68 1.39 -0.33 -8.34
N ASP A 69 1.81 -1.40 -9.01
CA ASP A 69 1.17 -1.92 -10.22
C ASP A 69 0.94 -3.44 -10.04
N PRO A 70 -0.31 -3.89 -9.81
CA PRO A 70 -0.57 -5.31 -9.57
C PRO A 70 -0.22 -6.22 -10.76
N SER A 71 0.05 -5.67 -11.93
CA SER A 71 0.47 -6.45 -13.11
C SER A 71 1.98 -6.68 -13.19
N LYS A 72 2.77 -6.01 -12.35
CA LYS A 72 4.25 -6.04 -12.36
C LYS A 72 4.82 -6.62 -11.08
N PRO A 73 6.08 -7.08 -11.08
CA PRO A 73 6.80 -7.42 -9.86
C PRO A 73 6.88 -6.22 -8.90
N GLY A 74 6.76 -6.47 -7.60
CA GLY A 74 6.82 -5.48 -6.54
C GLY A 74 5.55 -5.42 -5.70
N PRO A 75 5.57 -4.65 -4.60
CA PRO A 75 4.42 -4.50 -3.73
C PRO A 75 3.27 -3.77 -4.41
N PHE A 76 2.06 -4.14 -4.06
CA PHE A 76 0.85 -3.47 -4.51
C PHE A 76 -0.20 -3.40 -3.41
N VAL A 77 -1.06 -2.39 -3.50
CA VAL A 77 -2.33 -2.28 -2.78
C VAL A 77 -3.42 -1.86 -3.75
N PHE A 78 -4.50 -2.61 -3.81
CA PHE A 78 -5.70 -2.20 -4.53
C PHE A 78 -6.97 -2.60 -3.77
N ARG A 79 -8.08 -1.96 -4.11
CA ARG A 79 -9.41 -2.31 -3.62
C ARG A 79 -10.27 -2.84 -4.74
N VAL A 80 -11.12 -3.81 -4.41
CA VAL A 80 -12.22 -4.27 -5.26
C VAL A 80 -13.52 -3.88 -4.57
N LYS A 81 -14.42 -3.25 -5.33
CA LYS A 81 -15.82 -3.05 -4.94
C LYS A 81 -16.67 -4.00 -5.77
N ALA A 82 -17.39 -4.86 -5.10
CA ALA A 82 -18.22 -5.90 -5.70
C ALA A 82 -19.69 -5.71 -5.34
N PRO A 83 -20.63 -5.83 -6.30
CA PRO A 83 -22.06 -5.77 -6.02
C PRO A 83 -22.52 -6.99 -5.23
N ASP A 84 -23.70 -6.90 -4.62
CA ASP A 84 -24.32 -8.03 -3.93
C ASP A 84 -24.40 -9.28 -4.81
N GLY A 85 -24.09 -10.44 -4.23
CA GLY A 85 -24.08 -11.73 -4.92
C GLY A 85 -22.90 -11.98 -5.84
N PHE A 86 -21.98 -11.03 -6.01
CA PHE A 86 -20.77 -11.22 -6.80
C PHE A 86 -20.02 -12.47 -6.33
N THR A 87 -19.60 -13.31 -7.26
CA THR A 87 -18.94 -14.59 -6.97
C THR A 87 -17.71 -14.75 -7.86
N ILE A 88 -16.60 -15.17 -7.27
CA ILE A 88 -15.38 -15.57 -7.97
C ILE A 88 -15.31 -17.09 -7.88
N PRO A 89 -15.46 -17.81 -9.02
CA PRO A 89 -15.40 -19.26 -9.07
C PRO A 89 -14.06 -19.83 -8.58
N PRO A 90 -13.96 -21.16 -8.38
CA PRO A 90 -12.74 -21.79 -7.89
C PRO A 90 -11.51 -21.44 -8.71
N HIS A 91 -10.47 -20.96 -8.03
CA HIS A 91 -9.25 -20.44 -8.62
C HIS A 91 -8.05 -20.56 -7.67
N THR A 92 -6.88 -20.22 -8.18
CA THR A 92 -5.64 -20.04 -7.42
C THR A 92 -4.98 -18.71 -7.78
N HIS A 93 -4.00 -18.32 -6.96
CA HIS A 93 -3.08 -17.21 -7.24
C HIS A 93 -1.64 -17.72 -7.21
N PRO A 94 -0.74 -17.24 -8.09
CA PRO A 94 0.65 -17.69 -8.13
C PRO A 94 1.46 -17.21 -6.91
N LYS A 95 0.91 -16.25 -6.14
CA LYS A 95 1.53 -15.69 -4.94
C LYS A 95 0.51 -15.63 -3.80
N ALA A 96 1.04 -15.49 -2.59
CA ALA A 96 0.19 -15.35 -1.40
C ALA A 96 -0.69 -14.11 -1.49
N GLU A 97 -1.96 -14.26 -1.14
CA GLU A 97 -2.94 -13.20 -1.11
C GLU A 97 -3.25 -12.77 0.33
N ARG A 98 -3.41 -11.48 0.52
CA ARG A 98 -3.84 -10.87 1.78
C ARG A 98 -4.96 -9.91 1.50
N ILE A 99 -6.02 -10.01 2.27
CA ILE A 99 -7.17 -9.12 2.14
C ILE A 99 -7.59 -8.53 3.49
N THR A 100 -8.18 -7.35 3.41
CA THR A 100 -8.91 -6.72 4.52
C THR A 100 -10.27 -6.30 4.02
N VAL A 101 -11.32 -6.70 4.71
CA VAL A 101 -12.69 -6.27 4.38
C VAL A 101 -12.91 -4.86 4.91
N ILE A 102 -13.12 -3.91 4.00
CA ILE A 102 -13.33 -2.49 4.30
C ILE A 102 -14.81 -2.18 4.56
N ALA A 103 -15.71 -2.83 3.80
CA ALA A 103 -17.15 -2.69 3.94
C ALA A 103 -17.86 -3.96 3.47
N GLY A 104 -19.04 -4.24 3.99
CA GLY A 104 -19.85 -5.41 3.62
C GLY A 104 -19.37 -6.71 4.23
N THR A 105 -19.70 -7.83 3.57
CA THR A 105 -19.29 -9.17 4.00
C THR A 105 -18.72 -9.95 2.84
N PHE A 106 -17.45 -10.29 2.94
CA PHE A 106 -16.74 -11.18 2.02
C PHE A 106 -16.80 -12.61 2.58
N HIS A 107 -17.03 -13.57 1.72
CA HIS A 107 -17.01 -14.98 2.08
C HIS A 107 -15.94 -15.71 1.29
N ILE A 108 -15.28 -16.64 1.93
CA ILE A 108 -14.26 -17.48 1.30
C ILE A 108 -14.44 -18.92 1.73
N ALA A 109 -14.26 -19.84 0.79
CA ALA A 109 -14.22 -21.26 1.05
C ALA A 109 -13.13 -21.94 0.24
N MET A 110 -12.60 -23.01 0.80
CA MET A 110 -11.58 -23.82 0.19
C MET A 110 -12.21 -24.90 -0.72
N GLY A 111 -11.52 -25.21 -1.81
CA GLY A 111 -11.92 -26.32 -2.66
C GLY A 111 -12.03 -25.99 -4.14
N GLU A 112 -12.40 -27.02 -4.91
CA GLU A 112 -12.45 -26.99 -6.38
C GLU A 112 -13.89 -26.83 -6.92
N LYS A 113 -14.88 -26.86 -6.02
CA LYS A 113 -16.30 -26.70 -6.35
C LYS A 113 -16.94 -25.71 -5.39
N ILE A 114 -17.90 -24.95 -5.90
CA ILE A 114 -18.65 -24.00 -5.08
C ILE A 114 -19.54 -24.77 -4.10
N ASP A 115 -19.18 -24.68 -2.83
CA ASP A 115 -20.00 -25.10 -1.69
C ASP A 115 -20.03 -23.96 -0.66
N LYS A 116 -21.04 -23.12 -0.77
CA LYS A 116 -21.18 -21.94 0.11
C LYS A 116 -21.41 -22.31 1.58
N ALA A 117 -21.84 -23.55 1.87
CA ALA A 117 -22.03 -24.01 3.24
C ALA A 117 -20.70 -24.22 3.98
N SER A 118 -19.61 -24.49 3.26
CA SER A 118 -18.26 -24.64 3.84
C SER A 118 -17.52 -23.31 4.05
N GLY A 119 -18.13 -22.18 3.70
CA GLY A 119 -17.45 -20.90 3.68
C GLY A 119 -17.35 -20.20 5.03
N ASN A 120 -16.32 -19.40 5.17
CA ASN A 120 -16.13 -18.50 6.29
C ASN A 120 -16.59 -17.09 5.90
N ALA A 121 -17.49 -16.52 6.69
CA ALA A 121 -17.90 -15.13 6.55
C ALA A 121 -16.86 -14.21 7.19
N MET A 122 -16.48 -13.19 6.44
CA MET A 122 -15.54 -12.16 6.86
C MET A 122 -16.27 -10.80 6.81
N PRO A 123 -16.84 -10.34 7.93
CA PRO A 123 -17.46 -9.01 8.00
C PRO A 123 -16.40 -7.90 7.96
N THR A 124 -16.87 -6.65 7.85
CA THR A 124 -16.04 -5.44 7.90
C THR A 124 -15.02 -5.50 9.05
N GLY A 125 -13.75 -5.16 8.75
CA GLY A 125 -12.62 -5.22 9.67
C GLY A 125 -11.91 -6.58 9.70
N SER A 126 -12.46 -7.62 9.08
CA SER A 126 -11.78 -8.92 8.99
C SER A 126 -10.53 -8.85 8.11
N PHE A 127 -9.52 -9.62 8.51
CA PHE A 127 -8.31 -9.86 7.74
C PHE A 127 -8.20 -11.34 7.37
N GLY A 128 -7.76 -11.63 6.15
CA GLY A 128 -7.51 -12.98 5.66
C GLY A 128 -6.15 -13.09 4.96
N TYR A 129 -5.54 -14.27 5.09
CA TYR A 129 -4.30 -14.63 4.41
C TYR A 129 -4.40 -16.07 3.90
N TRP A 130 -4.03 -16.28 2.65
CA TRP A 130 -3.85 -17.60 2.08
C TRP A 130 -2.59 -17.68 1.21
N PRO A 131 -1.87 -18.81 1.32
CA PRO A 131 -0.64 -19.02 0.57
C PRO A 131 -0.90 -19.14 -0.93
N ALA A 132 0.18 -19.01 -1.69
CA ALA A 132 0.18 -19.26 -3.13
C ALA A 132 -0.40 -20.65 -3.46
N GLU A 133 -1.04 -20.76 -4.60
CA GLU A 133 -1.61 -21.99 -5.19
C GLU A 133 -2.74 -22.64 -4.36
N MET A 134 -3.21 -21.97 -3.30
CA MET A 134 -4.34 -22.46 -2.54
C MET A 134 -5.63 -22.36 -3.36
N LYS A 135 -6.32 -23.49 -3.58
CA LYS A 135 -7.58 -23.56 -4.32
C LYS A 135 -8.72 -23.06 -3.46
N HIS A 136 -9.37 -22.00 -3.90
CA HIS A 136 -10.47 -21.38 -3.19
C HIS A 136 -11.47 -20.72 -4.13
N PHE A 137 -12.61 -20.34 -3.60
CA PHE A 137 -13.62 -19.51 -4.25
C PHE A 137 -14.18 -18.51 -3.26
N ALA A 138 -14.75 -17.43 -3.76
CA ALA A 138 -15.23 -16.35 -2.93
C ALA A 138 -16.56 -15.79 -3.42
N TRP A 139 -17.34 -15.20 -2.51
CA TRP A 139 -18.57 -14.46 -2.86
C TRP A 139 -18.80 -13.36 -1.84
N VAL A 140 -19.72 -12.46 -2.14
CA VAL A 140 -20.08 -11.38 -1.23
C VAL A 140 -21.58 -11.37 -0.92
N THR A 141 -21.90 -10.83 0.25
CA THR A 141 -23.27 -10.51 0.65
C THR A 141 -23.36 -9.00 0.89
N GLY A 142 -24.27 -8.36 0.17
CA GLY A 142 -24.33 -6.91 0.05
C GLY A 142 -23.20 -6.34 -0.79
N GLU A 143 -23.26 -5.05 -1.12
CA GLU A 143 -22.12 -4.36 -1.72
C GLU A 143 -20.92 -4.45 -0.78
N THR A 144 -19.80 -4.94 -1.28
CA THR A 144 -18.63 -5.24 -0.44
C THR A 144 -17.38 -4.60 -1.03
N ILE A 145 -16.56 -4.00 -0.17
CA ILE A 145 -15.25 -3.46 -0.52
C ILE A 145 -14.18 -4.25 0.20
N VAL A 146 -13.27 -4.84 -0.58
CA VAL A 146 -12.12 -5.61 -0.07
C VAL A 146 -10.83 -4.96 -0.53
N GLN A 147 -9.87 -4.79 0.37
CA GLN A 147 -8.53 -4.34 0.05
C GLN A 147 -7.59 -5.53 -0.06
N PHE A 148 -6.93 -5.63 -1.20
CA PHE A 148 -5.90 -6.61 -1.52
C PHE A 148 -4.53 -6.00 -1.40
N HIS A 149 -3.57 -6.74 -0.87
CA HIS A 149 -2.17 -6.34 -0.86
C HIS A 149 -1.25 -7.55 -0.92
N GLY A 150 -0.13 -7.39 -1.57
CA GLY A 150 0.83 -8.46 -1.80
C GLY A 150 1.96 -8.07 -2.74
N GLU A 151 2.56 -9.11 -3.30
CA GLU A 151 3.61 -9.00 -4.31
C GLU A 151 3.05 -9.36 -5.69
N GLY A 152 3.24 -8.46 -6.66
CA GLY A 152 2.84 -8.71 -8.04
C GLY A 152 3.82 -9.61 -8.81
N PRO A 153 3.45 -10.11 -9.99
CA PRO A 153 2.16 -9.90 -10.64
C PRO A 153 1.02 -10.65 -9.94
N TRP A 154 -0.12 -9.97 -9.75
CA TRP A 154 -1.34 -10.59 -9.27
C TRP A 154 -2.12 -11.20 -10.42
N GLN A 155 -2.53 -12.44 -10.27
CA GLN A 155 -3.22 -13.22 -11.30
C GLN A 155 -4.30 -14.10 -10.67
N ILE A 156 -5.38 -14.34 -11.40
CA ILE A 156 -6.40 -15.35 -11.09
C ILE A 156 -6.26 -16.48 -12.10
N ASN A 157 -6.00 -17.69 -11.60
CA ASN A 157 -5.92 -18.91 -12.37
C ASN A 157 -7.17 -19.74 -12.07
N TYR A 158 -8.21 -19.64 -12.92
CA TYR A 158 -9.44 -20.41 -12.75
C TYR A 158 -9.20 -21.90 -12.94
N LEU A 159 -9.76 -22.72 -12.07
CA LEU A 159 -9.61 -24.18 -12.15
C LEU A 159 -10.37 -24.77 -13.34
N ASN A 160 -11.54 -24.22 -13.62
CA ASN A 160 -12.32 -24.58 -14.82
C ASN A 160 -12.21 -23.43 -15.84
N PRO A 161 -11.66 -23.69 -17.05
CA PRO A 161 -11.54 -22.65 -18.08
C PRO A 161 -12.87 -22.04 -18.52
N ALA A 162 -14.00 -22.70 -18.32
CA ALA A 162 -15.32 -22.16 -18.62
C ALA A 162 -15.76 -21.06 -17.65
N ASP A 163 -15.17 -21.03 -16.44
CA ASP A 163 -15.46 -20.02 -15.42
C ASP A 163 -14.59 -18.76 -15.60
N ASP A 164 -13.57 -18.82 -16.46
CA ASP A 164 -12.68 -17.69 -16.73
C ASP A 164 -13.39 -16.67 -17.63
N PRO A 165 -13.66 -15.45 -17.13
CA PRO A 165 -14.36 -14.43 -17.91
C PRO A 165 -13.64 -14.00 -19.20
N ARG A 166 -12.31 -14.21 -19.26
CA ARG A 166 -11.50 -13.92 -20.45
C ARG A 166 -11.80 -14.87 -21.62
N ASN A 167 -12.36 -16.05 -21.34
CA ASN A 167 -12.78 -17.05 -22.32
C ASN A 167 -14.24 -16.87 -22.78
N ALA A 168 -15.00 -15.98 -22.12
CA ALA A 168 -16.36 -15.68 -22.57
C ALA A 168 -16.33 -15.12 -24.00
N LYS A 169 -17.11 -15.71 -24.91
CA LYS A 169 -17.24 -15.19 -26.27
C LYS A 169 -17.74 -13.73 -26.19
N LYS A 170 -16.96 -12.80 -26.71
CA LYS A 170 -17.44 -11.43 -26.89
C LYS A 170 -18.66 -11.46 -27.84
N PRO A 171 -19.76 -10.81 -27.47
CA PRO A 171 -20.96 -10.74 -28.31
C PRO A 171 -20.68 -10.06 -29.64
#